data_46b2c46873ae8ffe3849bf71d7c145e2
#
_entry.id   46b2c46873ae8ffe3849bf71d7c145e2
#
_cell.length_a   1.000
_cell.length_b   1.000
_cell.length_c   1.000
_cell.angle_alpha   90.00
_cell.angle_beta   90.00
_cell.angle_gamma   90.00
#
_symmetry.space_group_name_H-M   'P 1'
#
loop_
_entity.id
_entity.type
_entity.pdbx_description
1 polymer ?
#
loop_
_entity_poly.entity_id
_entity_poly.type
_entity_poly.pdbx_seq_one_letter_code
_entity_poly.pdbx_strand_id
1 'polypeptide(L)'
;MGNAKQIVHGEQSRQAILRGVNQLADAVKITLGPKGRNVVLDKKFGSPTITKDGVTVAKEIELKDPLENMGAQMVREVASKTSDVAGDGTTTATVLAQSIFREGVKTVAAGANPMALKRGIETAVRTVCGYDELQRDTKKHVKGELDKISKPVEGAMIAQVGAVSANNDHTIGGIIAEAMKKVGKDGVITVEESKTMETTLEVVEGMQFDRGYLSPYFVTDPERMECVLENAYILIHEKKISSMKDLIFFS
;
A
#
# COMPACT_ATOMS: atom_id res chain seq x y z
N MET A 1 12.22 10.60 30.61
CA MET A 1 10.85 11.04 30.92
C MET A 1 9.91 9.91 30.49
N GLY A 2 9.18 9.32 31.43
CA GLY A 2 8.28 8.21 31.13
C GLY A 2 7.18 8.66 30.18
N ASN A 3 6.89 7.85 29.13
CA ASN A 3 5.77 8.05 28.22
C ASN A 3 4.45 7.86 28.95
N ALA A 4 4.03 8.84 29.74
CA ALA A 4 2.70 8.83 30.36
C ALA A 4 1.63 8.85 29.26
N LYS A 5 0.73 7.89 29.30
CA LYS A 5 -0.40 7.81 28.35
C LYS A 5 -1.59 8.56 28.92
N GLN A 6 -2.19 9.40 28.12
CA GLN A 6 -3.46 10.04 28.44
C GLN A 6 -4.60 9.09 28.09
N ILE A 7 -5.56 8.93 29.03
CA ILE A 7 -6.77 8.15 28.81
C ILE A 7 -7.94 9.13 28.70
N VAL A 8 -8.62 9.12 27.56
CA VAL A 8 -9.78 9.98 27.28
C VAL A 8 -10.97 9.10 26.91
N HIS A 9 -12.11 9.39 27.52
CA HIS A 9 -13.34 8.63 27.36
C HIS A 9 -14.50 9.51 26.85
N GLY A 10 -15.54 8.85 26.35
CA GLY A 10 -16.81 9.46 26.05
C GLY A 10 -16.93 10.10 24.68
N GLU A 11 -17.93 10.95 24.51
CA GLU A 11 -18.31 11.53 23.23
C GLU A 11 -17.27 12.50 22.70
N GLN A 12 -16.62 13.26 23.56
CA GLN A 12 -15.59 14.21 23.16
C GLN A 12 -14.43 13.52 22.41
N SER A 13 -13.99 12.35 22.89
CA SER A 13 -12.96 11.55 22.23
C SER A 13 -13.42 11.06 20.86
N ARG A 14 -14.65 10.53 20.76
CA ARG A 14 -15.21 10.07 19.48
C ARG A 14 -15.32 11.18 18.45
N GLN A 15 -15.76 12.37 18.87
CA GLN A 15 -15.86 13.53 17.99
C GLN A 15 -14.50 14.05 17.53
N ALA A 16 -13.48 14.03 18.39
CA ALA A 16 -12.12 14.40 18.02
C ALA A 16 -11.56 13.42 16.97
N ILE A 17 -11.70 12.12 17.19
CA ILE A 17 -11.30 11.10 16.22
C ILE A 17 -12.04 11.28 14.89
N LEU A 18 -13.36 11.54 14.92
CA LEU A 18 -14.15 11.77 13.71
C LEU A 18 -13.67 13.00 12.94
N ARG A 19 -13.32 14.09 13.64
CA ARG A 19 -12.73 15.27 12.97
C ARG A 19 -11.41 14.92 12.28
N GLY A 20 -10.54 14.15 12.92
CA GLY A 20 -9.29 13.71 12.32
C GLY A 20 -9.49 12.82 11.08
N VAL A 21 -10.42 11.86 11.16
CA VAL A 21 -10.83 11.04 10.00
C VAL A 21 -11.32 11.93 8.86
N ASN A 22 -12.16 12.91 9.14
CA ASN A 22 -12.70 13.80 8.11
C ASN A 22 -11.61 14.67 7.49
N GLN A 23 -10.74 15.29 8.30
CA GLN A 23 -9.66 16.15 7.78
C GLN A 23 -8.75 15.41 6.81
N LEU A 24 -8.30 14.22 7.15
CA LEU A 24 -7.47 13.42 6.25
C LEU A 24 -8.24 12.97 5.01
N ALA A 25 -9.43 12.41 5.18
CA ALA A 25 -10.20 11.91 4.06
C ALA A 25 -10.63 13.04 3.10
N ASP A 26 -10.97 14.22 3.62
CA ASP A 26 -11.33 15.39 2.81
C ASP A 26 -10.14 15.93 2.00
N ALA A 27 -8.93 15.86 2.53
CA ALA A 27 -7.73 16.20 1.79
C ALA A 27 -7.41 15.18 0.68
N VAL A 28 -7.55 13.88 1.00
CA VAL A 28 -7.25 12.80 0.04
C VAL A 28 -8.30 12.73 -1.08
N LYS A 29 -9.59 12.89 -0.77
CA LYS A 29 -10.66 12.76 -1.78
C LYS A 29 -10.60 13.77 -2.93
N ILE A 30 -9.88 14.89 -2.76
CA ILE A 30 -9.68 15.87 -3.82
C ILE A 30 -8.95 15.27 -5.03
N THR A 31 -8.15 14.22 -4.80
CA THR A 31 -7.39 13.52 -5.84
C THR A 31 -8.22 12.49 -6.61
N LEU A 32 -9.49 12.25 -6.24
CA LEU A 32 -10.30 11.14 -6.74
C LEU A 32 -10.76 11.34 -8.19
N GLY A 33 -10.52 10.34 -9.00
CA GLY A 33 -11.12 10.16 -10.32
C GLY A 33 -10.62 11.14 -11.40
N PRO A 34 -11.32 11.22 -12.56
CA PRO A 34 -10.89 12.01 -13.71
C PRO A 34 -10.81 13.52 -13.44
N LYS A 35 -11.62 14.01 -12.51
CA LYS A 35 -11.61 15.41 -12.06
C LYS A 35 -10.69 15.67 -10.87
N GLY A 36 -9.94 14.64 -10.45
CA GLY A 36 -8.99 14.74 -9.34
C GLY A 36 -7.95 15.83 -9.59
N ARG A 37 -7.59 16.55 -8.53
CA ARG A 37 -6.63 17.66 -8.57
C ARG A 37 -5.33 17.23 -7.90
N ASN A 38 -4.24 17.89 -8.31
CA ASN A 38 -2.97 17.76 -7.62
C ASN A 38 -3.06 18.45 -6.25
N VAL A 39 -2.39 17.86 -5.27
CA VAL A 39 -2.17 18.41 -3.95
C VAL A 39 -0.72 18.84 -3.84
N VAL A 40 -0.49 20.00 -3.27
CA VAL A 40 0.84 20.52 -2.97
C VAL A 40 1.13 20.21 -1.51
N LEU A 41 2.17 19.45 -1.26
CA LEU A 41 2.61 19.07 0.07
C LEU A 41 3.85 19.88 0.44
N ASP A 42 3.76 20.62 1.55
CA ASP A 42 4.89 21.37 2.09
C ASP A 42 5.91 20.40 2.70
N LYS A 43 7.18 20.62 2.42
CA LYS A 43 8.30 19.89 3.03
C LYS A 43 9.12 20.82 3.91
N LYS A 44 9.48 20.35 5.10
CA LYS A 44 10.34 21.10 6.02
C LYS A 44 11.72 21.43 5.40
N PHE A 45 12.18 20.59 4.47
CA PHE A 45 13.43 20.78 3.74
C PHE A 45 13.22 20.40 2.26
N GLY A 46 13.64 21.27 1.36
CA GLY A 46 13.52 21.07 -0.09
C GLY A 46 12.29 21.72 -0.70
N SER A 47 12.03 21.41 -1.95
CA SER A 47 10.87 21.93 -2.70
C SER A 47 9.59 21.22 -2.30
N PRO A 48 8.42 21.90 -2.34
CA PRO A 48 7.13 21.27 -2.14
C PRO A 48 6.91 20.12 -3.12
N THR A 49 6.29 19.04 -2.66
CA THR A 49 5.93 17.91 -3.52
C THR A 49 4.53 18.12 -4.08
N ILE A 50 4.38 17.99 -5.40
CA ILE A 50 3.09 18.03 -6.07
C ILE A 50 2.72 16.59 -6.44
N THR A 51 1.59 16.12 -5.94
CA THR A 51 1.13 14.76 -6.18
C THR A 51 -0.37 14.67 -6.35
N LYS A 52 -0.81 13.63 -7.05
CA LYS A 52 -2.21 13.23 -7.20
C LYS A 52 -2.48 11.87 -6.52
N ASP A 53 -1.43 11.24 -6.02
CA ASP A 53 -1.52 9.96 -5.36
C ASP A 53 -2.08 10.10 -3.94
N GLY A 54 -3.22 9.40 -3.70
CA GLY A 54 -3.94 9.47 -2.42
C GLY A 54 -3.15 8.90 -1.24
N VAL A 55 -2.34 7.87 -1.44
CA VAL A 55 -1.55 7.29 -0.34
C VAL A 55 -0.40 8.21 0.06
N THR A 56 0.25 8.86 -0.90
CA THR A 56 1.29 9.85 -0.63
C THR A 56 0.73 11.04 0.16
N VAL A 57 -0.45 11.56 -0.26
CA VAL A 57 -1.13 12.62 0.50
C VAL A 57 -1.47 12.16 1.91
N ALA A 58 -2.03 10.95 2.07
CA ALA A 58 -2.41 10.43 3.38
C ALA A 58 -1.21 10.25 4.33
N LYS A 59 -0.04 9.87 3.80
CA LYS A 59 1.17 9.67 4.61
C LYS A 59 1.75 10.96 5.16
N GLU A 60 1.63 12.07 4.44
CA GLU A 60 2.19 13.36 4.84
C GLU A 60 1.31 14.17 5.80
N ILE A 61 0.03 13.79 5.97
CA ILE A 61 -0.89 14.54 6.83
C ILE A 61 -0.64 14.19 8.29
N GLU A 62 -0.24 15.18 9.06
CA GLU A 62 -0.15 15.14 10.52
C GLU A 62 -0.97 16.29 11.14
N LEU A 63 -1.80 15.96 12.13
CA LEU A 63 -2.66 16.91 12.79
C LEU A 63 -2.04 17.32 14.14
N LYS A 64 -2.25 18.60 14.50
CA LYS A 64 -1.69 19.16 15.75
C LYS A 64 -2.34 18.58 17.01
N ASP A 65 -3.63 18.31 16.97
CA ASP A 65 -4.35 17.69 18.08
C ASP A 65 -4.08 16.19 18.13
N PRO A 66 -3.56 15.63 19.22
CA PRO A 66 -3.23 14.21 19.32
C PRO A 66 -4.42 13.27 19.10
N LEU A 67 -5.62 13.65 19.55
CA LEU A 67 -6.83 12.83 19.41
C LEU A 67 -7.32 12.85 17.95
N GLU A 68 -7.30 14.00 17.32
CA GLU A 68 -7.61 14.12 15.88
C GLU A 68 -6.56 13.36 15.04
N ASN A 69 -5.29 13.47 15.41
CA ASN A 69 -4.21 12.77 14.70
C ASN A 69 -4.35 11.24 14.80
N MET A 70 -4.87 10.69 15.89
CA MET A 70 -5.21 9.27 15.99
C MET A 70 -6.25 8.87 14.94
N GLY A 71 -7.29 9.68 14.72
CA GLY A 71 -8.28 9.46 13.67
C GLY A 71 -7.66 9.48 12.27
N ALA A 72 -6.81 10.46 12.01
CA ALA A 72 -6.06 10.54 10.75
C ALA A 72 -5.15 9.31 10.54
N GLN A 73 -4.43 8.86 11.57
CA GLN A 73 -3.56 7.68 11.49
C GLN A 73 -4.34 6.40 11.14
N MET A 74 -5.54 6.20 11.69
CA MET A 74 -6.39 5.05 11.36
C MET A 74 -6.75 5.02 9.87
N VAL A 75 -7.11 6.16 9.28
CA VAL A 75 -7.44 6.25 7.86
C VAL A 75 -6.18 6.14 6.99
N ARG A 76 -5.05 6.69 7.43
CA ARG A 76 -3.74 6.50 6.77
C ARG A 76 -3.39 5.02 6.66
N GLU A 77 -3.63 4.23 7.70
CA GLU A 77 -3.39 2.79 7.68
C GLU A 77 -4.28 2.08 6.65
N VAL A 78 -5.54 2.49 6.50
CA VAL A 78 -6.42 1.95 5.44
C VAL A 78 -5.84 2.21 4.06
N ALA A 79 -5.39 3.45 3.78
CA ALA A 79 -4.78 3.79 2.50
C ALA A 79 -3.50 2.99 2.24
N SER A 80 -2.62 2.86 3.24
CA SER A 80 -1.38 2.10 3.12
C SER A 80 -1.61 0.63 2.87
N LYS A 81 -2.49 -0.03 3.63
CA LYS A 81 -2.85 -1.44 3.42
C LYS A 81 -3.47 -1.70 2.05
N THR A 82 -4.30 -0.76 1.56
CA THR A 82 -4.87 -0.89 0.21
C THR A 82 -3.79 -0.79 -0.86
N SER A 83 -2.83 0.13 -0.69
CA SER A 83 -1.66 0.23 -1.57
C SER A 83 -0.83 -1.05 -1.59
N ASP A 84 -0.56 -1.62 -0.42
CA ASP A 84 0.28 -2.82 -0.29
C ASP A 84 -0.38 -4.06 -0.93
N VAL A 85 -1.70 -4.18 -0.84
CA VAL A 85 -2.44 -5.36 -1.33
C VAL A 85 -2.83 -5.23 -2.79
N ALA A 86 -3.31 -4.04 -3.21
CA ALA A 86 -3.91 -3.84 -4.53
C ALA A 86 -3.10 -2.90 -5.43
N GLY A 87 -2.19 -2.10 -4.89
CA GLY A 87 -1.40 -1.12 -5.63
C GLY A 87 -2.20 0.10 -6.12
N ASP A 88 -3.52 0.07 -6.00
CA ASP A 88 -4.43 1.16 -6.43
C ASP A 88 -5.70 1.20 -5.56
N GLY A 89 -6.55 2.20 -5.77
CA GLY A 89 -7.82 2.36 -5.05
C GLY A 89 -7.69 2.96 -3.66
N THR A 90 -6.55 3.52 -3.30
CA THR A 90 -6.24 4.09 -1.98
C THR A 90 -7.18 5.24 -1.60
N THR A 91 -7.48 6.12 -2.54
CA THR A 91 -8.42 7.23 -2.34
C THR A 91 -9.85 6.72 -2.14
N THR A 92 -10.29 5.73 -2.92
CA THR A 92 -11.61 5.11 -2.78
C THR A 92 -11.75 4.43 -1.41
N ALA A 93 -10.74 3.68 -0.98
CA ALA A 93 -10.72 3.04 0.33
C ALA A 93 -10.80 4.06 1.48
N THR A 94 -10.08 5.18 1.36
CA THR A 94 -10.12 6.30 2.30
C THR A 94 -11.53 6.90 2.43
N VAL A 95 -12.20 7.16 1.31
CA VAL A 95 -13.58 7.72 1.29
C VAL A 95 -14.59 6.72 1.88
N LEU A 96 -14.44 5.43 1.57
CA LEU A 96 -15.29 4.38 2.15
C LEU A 96 -15.08 4.28 3.66
N ALA A 97 -13.83 4.30 4.13
CA ALA A 97 -13.51 4.28 5.57
C ALA A 97 -14.13 5.48 6.30
N GLN A 98 -14.02 6.68 5.73
CA GLN A 98 -14.69 7.89 6.26
C GLN A 98 -16.20 7.69 6.37
N SER A 99 -16.84 7.21 5.33
CA SER A 99 -18.30 7.04 5.29
C SER A 99 -18.78 6.00 6.30
N ILE A 100 -18.12 4.85 6.37
CA ILE A 100 -18.44 3.77 7.30
C ILE A 100 -18.25 4.26 8.74
N PHE A 101 -17.14 4.92 9.03
CA PHE A 101 -16.85 5.42 10.38
C PHE A 101 -17.84 6.49 10.81
N ARG A 102 -18.16 7.45 9.94
CA ARG A 102 -19.12 8.52 10.22
C ARG A 102 -20.51 7.99 10.55
N GLU A 103 -21.03 7.05 9.77
CA GLU A 103 -22.33 6.45 10.04
C GLU A 103 -22.29 5.54 11.29
N GLY A 104 -21.17 4.83 11.50
CA GLY A 104 -20.94 4.05 12.71
C GLY A 104 -20.97 4.90 13.99
N VAL A 105 -20.29 6.05 14.02
CA VAL A 105 -20.28 6.97 15.16
C VAL A 105 -21.69 7.49 15.46
N LYS A 106 -22.47 7.87 14.44
CA LYS A 106 -23.87 8.29 14.59
C LYS A 106 -24.73 7.20 15.23
N THR A 107 -24.58 5.97 14.77
CA THR A 107 -25.33 4.81 15.25
C THR A 107 -24.99 4.51 16.72
N VAL A 108 -23.71 4.60 17.08
CA VAL A 108 -23.28 4.42 18.49
C VAL A 108 -23.77 5.57 19.37
N ALA A 109 -23.73 6.81 18.89
CA ALA A 109 -24.27 7.96 19.61
C ALA A 109 -25.78 7.84 19.85
N ALA A 110 -26.51 7.18 18.93
CA ALA A 110 -27.93 6.84 19.10
C ALA A 110 -28.20 5.67 20.08
N GLY A 111 -27.15 5.11 20.69
CA GLY A 111 -27.27 4.06 21.71
C GLY A 111 -27.08 2.63 21.23
N ALA A 112 -26.68 2.42 19.97
CA ALA A 112 -26.38 1.08 19.48
C ALA A 112 -25.12 0.49 20.13
N ASN A 113 -25.12 -0.83 20.33
CA ASN A 113 -23.97 -1.54 20.87
C ASN A 113 -22.84 -1.59 19.84
N PRO A 114 -21.63 -1.05 20.14
CA PRO A 114 -20.51 -1.00 19.20
C PRO A 114 -20.05 -2.38 18.71
N MET A 115 -20.11 -3.40 19.57
CA MET A 115 -19.69 -4.76 19.20
C MET A 115 -20.70 -5.44 18.28
N ALA A 116 -22.00 -5.15 18.46
CA ALA A 116 -23.03 -5.61 17.53
C ALA A 116 -22.90 -4.92 16.18
N LEU A 117 -22.63 -3.61 16.18
CA LEU A 117 -22.37 -2.84 14.97
C LEU A 117 -21.14 -3.38 14.20
N LYS A 118 -20.04 -3.67 14.89
CA LYS A 118 -18.86 -4.29 14.29
C LYS A 118 -19.22 -5.59 13.57
N ARG A 119 -19.93 -6.51 14.26
CA ARG A 119 -20.36 -7.78 13.64
C ARG A 119 -21.25 -7.56 12.41
N GLY A 120 -22.16 -6.57 12.50
CA GLY A 120 -23.02 -6.20 11.38
C GLY A 120 -22.24 -5.71 10.17
N ILE A 121 -21.21 -4.85 10.38
CA ILE A 121 -20.33 -4.36 9.32
C ILE A 121 -19.55 -5.52 8.70
N GLU A 122 -18.95 -6.41 9.51
CA GLU A 122 -18.23 -7.59 9.02
C GLU A 122 -19.13 -8.51 8.19
N THR A 123 -20.35 -8.76 8.63
CA THR A 123 -21.33 -9.55 7.87
C THR A 123 -21.71 -8.87 6.56
N ALA A 124 -21.97 -7.56 6.58
CA ALA A 124 -22.27 -6.80 5.37
C ALA A 124 -21.11 -6.85 4.36
N VAL A 125 -19.87 -6.69 4.81
CA VAL A 125 -18.68 -6.78 3.95
C VAL A 125 -18.56 -8.17 3.33
N ARG A 126 -18.74 -9.25 4.12
CA ARG A 126 -18.70 -10.62 3.59
C ARG A 126 -19.78 -10.83 2.53
N THR A 127 -21.00 -10.39 2.81
CA THR A 127 -22.13 -10.53 1.87
C THR A 127 -21.90 -9.73 0.59
N VAL A 128 -21.48 -8.47 0.69
CA VAL A 128 -21.26 -7.61 -0.48
C VAL A 128 -20.07 -8.08 -1.32
N CYS A 129 -18.99 -8.51 -0.68
CA CYS A 129 -17.78 -8.98 -1.36
C CYS A 129 -17.86 -10.44 -1.82
N GLY A 130 -18.84 -11.22 -1.36
CA GLY A 130 -19.01 -12.63 -1.76
C GLY A 130 -18.06 -13.60 -1.07
N TYR A 131 -17.58 -13.28 0.14
CA TYR A 131 -16.73 -14.18 0.95
C TYR A 131 -17.51 -15.16 1.83
N ASP A 132 -18.84 -15.25 1.69
CA ASP A 132 -19.66 -16.14 2.50
C ASP A 132 -19.66 -17.54 1.89
N GLU A 133 -18.97 -18.49 2.52
CA GLU A 133 -18.88 -19.89 2.10
C GLU A 133 -20.26 -20.60 2.06
N LEU A 134 -21.24 -20.07 2.81
CA LEU A 134 -22.58 -20.60 2.89
C LEU A 134 -23.48 -20.16 1.69
N GLN A 135 -23.09 -19.10 0.99
CA GLN A 135 -23.82 -18.64 -0.20
C GLN A 135 -23.03 -18.94 -1.47
N ARG A 136 -23.22 -20.14 -2.01
CA ARG A 136 -22.56 -20.62 -3.24
C ARG A 136 -22.89 -19.83 -4.52
N ASP A 137 -23.77 -18.84 -4.46
CA ASP A 137 -24.15 -18.04 -5.62
C ASP A 137 -23.32 -16.74 -5.72
N THR A 138 -22.03 -16.92 -5.99
CA THR A 138 -21.03 -15.84 -6.11
C THR A 138 -21.33 -14.86 -7.26
N LYS A 139 -22.26 -15.18 -8.16
CA LYS A 139 -22.58 -14.37 -9.36
C LYS A 139 -23.36 -13.09 -9.05
N LYS A 140 -23.95 -12.96 -7.85
CA LYS A 140 -24.78 -11.81 -7.46
C LYS A 140 -24.03 -10.78 -6.59
N HIS A 141 -22.77 -11.02 -6.30
CA HIS A 141 -21.95 -10.16 -5.43
C HIS A 141 -21.08 -9.22 -6.24
N VAL A 142 -20.62 -8.14 -5.60
CA VAL A 142 -19.75 -7.12 -6.22
C VAL A 142 -18.52 -7.76 -6.87
N LYS A 143 -17.90 -8.75 -6.22
CA LYS A 143 -16.78 -9.50 -6.79
C LYS A 143 -17.14 -10.15 -8.12
N GLY A 144 -18.28 -10.85 -8.20
CA GLY A 144 -18.73 -11.51 -9.43
C GLY A 144 -19.04 -10.53 -10.57
N GLU A 145 -19.48 -9.32 -10.27
CA GLU A 145 -19.67 -8.28 -11.28
C GLU A 145 -18.32 -7.67 -11.71
N LEU A 146 -17.38 -7.48 -10.80
CA LEU A 146 -16.03 -7.03 -11.11
C LEU A 146 -15.28 -8.06 -11.97
N ASP A 147 -15.40 -9.34 -11.68
CA ASP A 147 -14.77 -10.42 -12.46
C ASP A 147 -15.26 -10.44 -13.92
N LYS A 148 -16.51 -10.04 -14.19
CA LYS A 148 -17.03 -9.95 -15.57
C LYS A 148 -16.42 -8.83 -16.40
N ILE A 149 -16.02 -7.75 -15.77
CA ILE A 149 -15.46 -6.57 -16.43
C ILE A 149 -13.93 -6.52 -16.34
N SER A 150 -13.32 -7.31 -15.46
CA SER A 150 -11.87 -7.44 -15.32
C SER A 150 -11.26 -8.04 -16.59
N LYS A 151 -10.17 -7.42 -17.03
CA LYS A 151 -9.42 -7.88 -18.21
C LYS A 151 -7.94 -7.97 -17.85
N PRO A 152 -7.23 -9.00 -18.31
CA PRO A 152 -5.78 -9.06 -18.17
C PRO A 152 -5.13 -7.91 -18.93
N VAL A 153 -4.12 -7.30 -18.32
CA VAL A 153 -3.35 -6.21 -18.95
C VAL A 153 -2.24 -6.82 -19.79
N GLU A 154 -2.31 -6.65 -21.12
CA GLU A 154 -1.35 -7.22 -22.05
C GLU A 154 -1.00 -6.24 -23.20
N GLY A 155 0.20 -6.40 -23.77
CA GLY A 155 0.64 -5.63 -24.94
C GLY A 155 0.58 -4.12 -24.75
N ALA A 156 -0.14 -3.42 -25.64
CA ALA A 156 -0.27 -1.96 -25.60
C ALA A 156 -1.00 -1.42 -24.35
N MET A 157 -1.81 -2.25 -23.68
CA MET A 157 -2.50 -1.85 -22.47
C MET A 157 -1.53 -1.59 -21.31
N ILE A 158 -0.36 -2.22 -21.29
CA ILE A 158 0.66 -1.98 -20.26
C ILE A 158 1.11 -0.52 -20.30
N ALA A 159 1.39 0.01 -21.49
CA ALA A 159 1.77 1.41 -21.65
C ALA A 159 0.64 2.38 -21.25
N GLN A 160 -0.61 2.02 -21.56
CA GLN A 160 -1.77 2.83 -21.17
C GLN A 160 -1.95 2.88 -19.65
N VAL A 161 -1.85 1.73 -18.98
CA VAL A 161 -1.92 1.66 -17.50
C VAL A 161 -0.76 2.42 -16.87
N GLY A 162 0.46 2.22 -17.39
CA GLY A 162 1.63 2.97 -16.95
C GLY A 162 1.48 4.48 -17.11
N ALA A 163 0.96 4.94 -18.25
CA ALA A 163 0.70 6.36 -18.49
C ALA A 163 -0.35 6.93 -17.52
N VAL A 164 -1.45 6.21 -17.28
CA VAL A 164 -2.48 6.65 -16.31
C VAL A 164 -1.89 6.76 -14.91
N SER A 165 -1.08 5.79 -14.48
CA SER A 165 -0.40 5.80 -13.18
C SER A 165 0.61 6.96 -13.06
N ALA A 166 1.25 7.33 -14.17
CA ALA A 166 2.17 8.46 -14.27
C ALA A 166 1.47 9.80 -14.59
N ASN A 167 0.22 9.97 -14.22
CA ASN A 167 -0.57 11.20 -14.43
C ASN A 167 -0.72 11.60 -15.91
N ASN A 168 -0.96 10.61 -16.78
CA ASN A 168 -1.06 10.69 -18.23
C ASN A 168 0.26 11.03 -18.96
N ASP A 169 1.39 10.72 -18.35
CA ASP A 169 2.68 10.79 -19.02
C ASP A 169 2.91 9.55 -19.88
N HIS A 170 2.76 9.71 -21.19
CA HIS A 170 2.95 8.62 -22.15
C HIS A 170 4.42 8.18 -22.31
N THR A 171 5.36 9.07 -22.00
CA THR A 171 6.79 8.77 -22.05
C THR A 171 7.14 7.76 -20.96
N ILE A 172 6.72 8.04 -19.72
CA ILE A 172 6.89 7.12 -18.58
C ILE A 172 6.14 5.82 -18.83
N GLY A 173 4.89 5.89 -19.34
CA GLY A 173 4.12 4.70 -19.70
C GLY A 173 4.84 3.81 -20.74
N GLY A 174 5.50 4.40 -21.70
CA GLY A 174 6.31 3.71 -22.69
C GLY A 174 7.53 2.99 -22.09
N ILE A 175 8.26 3.68 -21.21
CA ILE A 175 9.43 3.10 -20.51
C ILE A 175 9.01 1.91 -19.65
N ILE A 176 7.89 2.02 -18.90
CA ILE A 176 7.36 0.93 -18.09
C ILE A 176 6.97 -0.27 -18.97
N ALA A 177 6.33 -0.04 -20.11
CA ALA A 177 5.94 -1.09 -21.04
C ALA A 177 7.17 -1.79 -21.67
N GLU A 178 8.23 -1.04 -21.98
CA GLU A 178 9.49 -1.60 -22.45
C GLU A 178 10.17 -2.45 -21.36
N ALA A 179 10.19 -1.94 -20.12
CA ALA A 179 10.70 -2.69 -18.97
C ALA A 179 9.97 -4.03 -18.80
N MET A 180 8.62 -3.99 -18.77
CA MET A 180 7.79 -5.20 -18.65
C MET A 180 8.01 -6.18 -19.81
N LYS A 181 8.26 -5.69 -21.00
CA LYS A 181 8.56 -6.54 -22.15
C LYS A 181 9.89 -7.28 -21.99
N LYS A 182 10.88 -6.63 -21.36
CA LYS A 182 12.22 -7.22 -21.13
C LYS A 182 12.23 -8.21 -19.95
N VAL A 183 11.56 -7.88 -18.86
CA VAL A 183 11.58 -8.72 -17.62
C VAL A 183 10.45 -9.75 -17.58
N GLY A 184 9.41 -9.59 -18.36
CA GLY A 184 8.25 -10.49 -18.36
C GLY A 184 7.27 -10.24 -17.21
N LYS A 185 6.24 -11.12 -17.10
CA LYS A 185 5.15 -10.96 -16.11
C LYS A 185 5.60 -11.16 -14.65
N ASP A 186 6.62 -11.97 -14.44
CA ASP A 186 7.15 -12.32 -13.13
C ASP A 186 8.34 -11.44 -12.71
N GLY A 187 8.75 -10.52 -13.58
CA GLY A 187 9.85 -9.61 -13.33
C GLY A 187 9.49 -8.49 -12.36
N VAL A 188 10.46 -8.07 -11.57
CA VAL A 188 10.34 -6.95 -10.64
C VAL A 188 10.86 -5.68 -11.31
N ILE A 189 10.07 -4.60 -11.26
CA ILE A 189 10.48 -3.28 -11.73
C ILE A 189 10.61 -2.38 -10.51
N THR A 190 11.81 -1.83 -10.30
CA THR A 190 12.08 -0.83 -9.28
C THR A 190 12.32 0.52 -9.93
N VAL A 191 11.93 1.59 -9.24
CA VAL A 191 12.17 2.97 -9.67
C VAL A 191 13.05 3.64 -8.63
N GLU A 192 14.19 4.13 -9.08
CA GLU A 192 15.15 4.84 -8.24
C GLU A 192 15.43 6.23 -8.78
N GLU A 193 15.79 7.15 -7.90
CA GLU A 193 16.15 8.51 -8.29
C GLU A 193 17.54 8.50 -8.94
N SER A 194 17.62 8.92 -10.22
CA SER A 194 18.88 9.00 -10.94
C SER A 194 19.71 10.19 -10.47
N LYS A 195 21.02 10.03 -10.47
CA LYS A 195 21.98 11.13 -10.27
C LYS A 195 22.18 11.98 -11.54
N THR A 196 21.69 11.50 -12.66
CA THR A 196 21.75 12.15 -13.99
C THR A 196 20.40 12.79 -14.31
N MET A 197 20.38 13.71 -15.27
CA MET A 197 19.14 14.34 -15.73
C MET A 197 18.33 13.46 -16.71
N GLU A 198 18.89 12.33 -17.14
CA GLU A 198 18.27 11.43 -18.09
C GLU A 198 17.65 10.22 -17.39
N THR A 199 16.46 9.82 -17.85
CA THR A 199 15.81 8.59 -17.40
C THR A 199 16.41 7.41 -18.18
N THR A 200 17.04 6.49 -17.47
CA THR A 200 17.65 5.27 -18.07
C THR A 200 16.88 4.03 -17.62
N LEU A 201 16.84 3.04 -18.47
CA LEU A 201 16.30 1.72 -18.17
C LEU A 201 17.45 0.70 -18.14
N GLU A 202 17.76 0.22 -16.95
CA GLU A 202 18.73 -0.85 -16.75
C GLU A 202 18.02 -2.18 -16.51
N VAL A 203 18.49 -3.23 -17.13
CA VAL A 203 17.95 -4.58 -16.95
C VAL A 203 19.03 -5.44 -16.33
N VAL A 204 18.71 -6.01 -15.19
CA VAL A 204 19.60 -6.95 -14.48
C VAL A 204 18.97 -8.34 -14.58
N GLU A 205 19.74 -9.32 -15.01
CA GLU A 205 19.32 -10.71 -15.00
C GLU A 205 19.42 -11.26 -13.57
N GLY A 206 18.29 -11.72 -13.02
CA GLY A 206 18.19 -12.21 -11.66
C GLY A 206 17.46 -11.25 -10.72
N MET A 207 17.73 -11.37 -9.44
CA MET A 207 17.18 -10.49 -8.38
C MET A 207 18.31 -9.80 -7.63
N GLN A 208 18.15 -8.50 -7.40
CA GLN A 208 19.04 -7.72 -6.54
C GLN A 208 18.39 -7.53 -5.17
N PHE A 209 19.14 -7.80 -4.11
CA PHE A 209 18.71 -7.60 -2.72
C PHE A 209 19.54 -6.51 -2.07
N ASP A 210 18.92 -5.68 -1.24
CA ASP A 210 19.62 -4.63 -0.48
C ASP A 210 20.51 -5.17 0.63
N ARG A 211 20.33 -6.45 0.99
CA ARG A 211 21.13 -7.13 2.00
C ARG A 211 21.96 -8.23 1.37
N GLY A 212 23.27 -8.12 1.54
CA GLY A 212 24.23 -9.13 1.13
C GLY A 212 24.54 -10.14 2.24
N TYR A 213 25.74 -10.65 2.27
CA TYR A 213 26.19 -11.63 3.26
C TYR A 213 26.20 -11.06 4.68
N LEU A 214 25.96 -11.93 5.66
CA LEU A 214 25.85 -11.55 7.08
C LEU A 214 27.21 -11.30 7.76
N SER A 215 28.30 -11.76 7.17
CA SER A 215 29.64 -11.66 7.74
C SER A 215 30.70 -11.48 6.66
N PRO A 216 31.74 -10.66 6.87
CA PRO A 216 32.87 -10.53 5.97
C PRO A 216 33.59 -11.86 5.66
N TYR A 217 33.42 -12.88 6.49
CA TYR A 217 33.97 -14.22 6.24
C TYR A 217 33.34 -14.94 5.04
N PHE A 218 32.22 -14.48 4.54
CA PHE A 218 31.60 -15.01 3.32
C PHE A 218 32.15 -14.42 2.02
N VAL A 219 33.07 -13.45 2.11
CA VAL A 219 33.74 -12.88 0.94
C VAL A 219 34.64 -13.91 0.31
N THR A 220 34.40 -14.21 -0.98
CA THR A 220 35.20 -15.15 -1.77
C THR A 220 36.31 -14.45 -2.52
N ASP A 221 36.14 -13.16 -2.87
CA ASP A 221 37.14 -12.29 -3.50
C ASP A 221 37.44 -11.07 -2.62
N PRO A 222 38.53 -11.10 -1.82
CA PRO A 222 38.88 -9.99 -0.93
C PRO A 222 39.25 -8.69 -1.65
N GLU A 223 39.74 -8.75 -2.90
CA GLU A 223 40.15 -7.56 -3.64
C GLU A 223 38.94 -6.74 -4.11
N ARG A 224 37.88 -7.43 -4.51
CA ARG A 224 36.62 -6.82 -4.95
C ARG A 224 35.58 -6.71 -3.84
N MET A 225 35.82 -7.33 -2.69
CA MET A 225 34.86 -7.46 -1.58
C MET A 225 33.54 -8.10 -2.04
N GLU A 226 33.64 -9.11 -2.90
CA GLU A 226 32.50 -9.82 -3.49
C GLU A 226 32.43 -11.26 -2.97
N CYS A 227 31.20 -11.80 -2.93
CA CYS A 227 30.94 -13.20 -2.71
C CYS A 227 30.27 -13.78 -3.96
N VAL A 228 31.04 -14.53 -4.76
CA VAL A 228 30.55 -15.17 -5.98
C VAL A 228 30.38 -16.65 -5.73
N LEU A 229 29.16 -17.14 -5.90
CA LEU A 229 28.79 -18.56 -5.77
C LEU A 229 28.22 -19.05 -7.10
N GLU A 230 28.96 -19.89 -7.79
CA GLU A 230 28.54 -20.44 -9.06
C GLU A 230 27.72 -21.73 -8.85
N ASN A 231 26.57 -21.85 -9.52
CA ASN A 231 25.67 -23.00 -9.42
C ASN A 231 25.28 -23.40 -8.00
N ALA A 232 25.11 -22.41 -7.11
CA ALA A 232 24.80 -22.63 -5.72
C ALA A 232 23.37 -23.14 -5.52
N TYR A 233 23.19 -24.10 -4.61
CA TYR A 233 21.88 -24.48 -4.14
C TYR A 233 21.33 -23.41 -3.20
N ILE A 234 20.09 -23.00 -3.39
CA ILE A 234 19.44 -21.98 -2.56
C ILE A 234 18.47 -22.66 -1.61
N LEU A 235 18.72 -22.53 -0.30
CA LEU A 235 17.81 -22.97 0.75
C LEU A 235 16.96 -21.79 1.24
N ILE A 236 15.65 -21.88 1.03
CA ILE A 236 14.69 -20.89 1.52
C ILE A 236 14.12 -21.39 2.85
N HIS A 237 14.33 -20.61 3.93
CA HIS A 237 13.84 -20.96 5.26
C HIS A 237 13.39 -19.71 6.01
N GLU A 238 12.20 -19.74 6.63
CA GLU A 238 11.64 -18.60 7.35
C GLU A 238 12.35 -18.26 8.67
N LYS A 239 12.90 -19.27 9.33
CA LYS A 239 13.55 -19.13 10.65
C LYS A 239 15.07 -19.06 10.50
N LYS A 240 15.72 -18.32 11.41
CA LYS A 240 17.18 -18.31 11.50
C LYS A 240 17.69 -19.73 11.78
N ILE A 241 18.57 -20.25 10.94
CA ILE A 241 19.30 -21.49 11.11
C ILE A 241 20.57 -21.17 11.88
N SER A 242 20.71 -21.68 13.10
CA SER A 242 21.85 -21.40 13.98
C SER A 242 22.71 -22.63 14.26
N SER A 243 22.29 -23.82 13.85
CA SER A 243 22.97 -25.07 14.10
C SER A 243 23.04 -25.96 12.87
N MET A 244 24.16 -26.64 12.68
CA MET A 244 24.30 -27.64 11.61
C MET A 244 23.28 -28.79 11.73
N LYS A 245 22.77 -29.04 12.92
CA LYS A 245 21.74 -30.09 13.13
C LYS A 245 20.44 -29.72 12.41
N ASP A 246 20.14 -28.43 12.30
CA ASP A 246 18.93 -27.96 11.64
C ASP A 246 18.99 -28.17 10.12
N LEU A 247 20.20 -28.31 9.53
CA LEU A 247 20.44 -28.57 8.12
C LEU A 247 20.36 -30.06 7.73
N ILE A 248 20.58 -30.98 8.66
CA ILE A 248 20.61 -32.41 8.36
C ILE A 248 19.26 -32.95 7.88
N PHE A 249 18.17 -32.28 8.19
CA PHE A 249 16.83 -32.65 7.72
C PHE A 249 16.54 -32.28 6.26
N PHE A 250 17.44 -31.52 5.59
CA PHE A 250 17.29 -31.05 4.21
C PHE A 250 18.27 -31.73 3.22
N SER A 251 19.10 -32.69 3.70
CA SER A 251 20.06 -33.44 2.87
C SER A 251 19.48 -34.77 2.37
#